data_c52e4b2727b8c8d1419d77f2db340987
#
_entry.id   c52e4b2727b8c8d1419d77f2db340987
#
_cell.length_a   1.000
_cell.length_b   1.000
_cell.length_c   1.000
_cell.angle_alpha   90.00
_cell.angle_beta   90.00
_cell.angle_gamma   90.00
#
_symmetry.space_group_name_H-M   'P 1'
#
loop_
_entity.id
_entity.type
_entity.pdbx_description
1 polymer ?
#
loop_
_entity_poly.entity_id
_entity_poly.type
_entity_poly.pdbx_seq_one_letter_code
_entity_poly.pdbx_strand_id
1 'polypeptide(L)'
;MSARSSCTLGFRVKSGWAAAVLIAHSGKSPTVIDSRVIELADPDVAHSRQPYHAGLGTAQTDTAKVTRLVRGIERFSRRTIKGLLDEYRATHRLRSAAVVASSLTDPASIANQHMRAHASEGRLFRTVLVDGLENCDIRVRVVLEREVYELLGKALRLRPSEAKHKVAALGESVARWRAEQKVAAAAAWLVG
;
A
#
# COMPACT_ATOMS: atom_id res chain seq x y z
N MET A 1 26.41 18.39 -9.48
CA MET A 1 25.59 17.39 -8.75
C MET A 1 24.14 17.62 -9.13
N SER A 2 23.53 16.73 -9.92
CA SER A 2 22.10 16.85 -10.29
C SER A 2 21.24 16.73 -9.01
N ALA A 3 20.32 17.66 -8.80
CA ALA A 3 19.41 17.61 -7.66
C ALA A 3 18.56 16.35 -7.78
N ARG A 4 18.56 15.50 -6.73
CA ARG A 4 17.71 14.30 -6.68
C ARG A 4 16.25 14.71 -6.81
N SER A 5 15.54 14.10 -7.76
CA SER A 5 14.10 14.34 -7.96
C SER A 5 13.31 14.05 -6.69
N SER A 6 12.40 14.96 -6.35
CA SER A 6 11.49 14.78 -5.21
C SER A 6 10.41 13.78 -5.59
N CYS A 7 10.30 12.69 -4.84
CA CYS A 7 9.39 11.60 -5.12
C CYS A 7 8.46 11.30 -3.95
N THR A 8 7.29 10.76 -4.28
CA THR A 8 6.32 10.21 -3.32
C THR A 8 5.98 8.77 -3.67
N LEU A 9 5.59 8.01 -2.66
CA LEU A 9 5.20 6.62 -2.78
C LEU A 9 3.70 6.46 -2.57
N GLY A 10 3.09 5.59 -3.35
CA GLY A 10 1.74 5.13 -3.12
C GLY A 10 1.68 3.63 -3.02
N PHE A 11 0.88 3.14 -2.09
CA PHE A 11 0.69 1.72 -1.88
C PHE A 11 -0.80 1.38 -1.89
N ARG A 12 -1.20 0.38 -2.67
CA ARG A 12 -2.50 -0.28 -2.53
C ARG A 12 -2.29 -1.61 -1.84
N VAL A 13 -2.62 -1.66 -0.54
CA VAL A 13 -2.39 -2.85 0.29
C VAL A 13 -3.51 -3.88 0.12
N LYS A 14 -3.12 -5.14 0.06
CA LYS A 14 -3.94 -6.35 0.02
C LYS A 14 -3.45 -7.35 1.06
N SER A 15 -4.13 -8.49 1.22
CA SER A 15 -3.67 -9.56 2.11
C SER A 15 -2.38 -10.17 1.57
N GLY A 16 -1.27 -9.93 2.28
CA GLY A 16 0.04 -10.48 1.99
C GLY A 16 0.90 -9.72 0.99
N TRP A 17 0.39 -8.68 0.31
CA TRP A 17 1.14 -7.92 -0.69
C TRP A 17 0.63 -6.49 -0.86
N ALA A 18 1.38 -5.67 -1.55
CA ALA A 18 0.93 -4.33 -1.98
C ALA A 18 1.42 -4.01 -3.39
N ALA A 19 0.58 -3.30 -4.16
CA ALA A 19 1.07 -2.57 -5.32
C ALA A 19 1.79 -1.31 -4.81
N ALA A 20 3.03 -1.11 -5.24
CA ALA A 20 3.85 0.06 -4.90
C ALA A 20 4.13 0.86 -6.16
N VAL A 21 3.92 2.16 -6.10
CA VAL A 21 4.20 3.09 -7.21
C VAL A 21 5.01 4.26 -6.68
N LEU A 22 6.15 4.53 -7.32
CA LEU A 22 6.99 5.71 -7.09
C LEU A 22 6.72 6.73 -8.18
N ILE A 23 6.39 7.95 -7.80
CA ILE A 23 6.22 9.05 -8.74
C ILE A 23 7.16 10.22 -8.40
N ALA A 24 7.71 10.83 -9.46
CA ALA A 24 8.46 12.09 -9.37
C ALA A 24 7.54 13.27 -9.68
N HIS A 25 7.66 14.32 -8.88
CA HIS A 25 6.93 15.56 -9.06
C HIS A 25 7.80 16.55 -9.84
N SER A 26 7.61 16.59 -11.16
CA SER A 26 8.28 17.53 -12.05
C SER A 26 7.27 18.17 -13.00
N GLY A 27 7.17 19.51 -12.98
CA GLY A 27 6.24 20.22 -13.87
C GLY A 27 4.76 20.07 -13.48
N LYS A 28 3.88 20.12 -14.49
CA LYS A 28 2.41 20.12 -14.31
C LYS A 28 1.80 18.74 -14.03
N SER A 29 2.48 17.66 -14.37
CA SER A 29 2.04 16.29 -14.17
C SER A 29 3.20 15.45 -13.62
N PRO A 30 2.94 14.53 -12.68
CA PRO A 30 3.99 13.64 -12.18
C PRO A 30 4.35 12.59 -13.24
N THR A 31 5.52 11.97 -13.05
CA THR A 31 6.00 10.87 -13.88
C THR A 31 6.13 9.62 -13.03
N VAL A 32 5.64 8.48 -13.50
CA VAL A 32 5.86 7.19 -12.87
C VAL A 32 7.32 6.78 -13.08
N ILE A 33 8.04 6.63 -11.97
CA ILE A 33 9.44 6.20 -11.96
C ILE A 33 9.52 4.68 -11.85
N ASP A 34 8.67 4.10 -11.00
CA ASP A 34 8.60 2.67 -10.80
C ASP A 34 7.19 2.23 -10.41
N SER A 35 6.85 1.00 -10.82
CA SER A 35 5.58 0.36 -10.52
C SER A 35 5.79 -1.13 -10.36
N ARG A 36 5.64 -1.64 -9.14
CA ARG A 36 5.87 -3.06 -8.81
C ARG A 36 4.88 -3.59 -7.78
N VAL A 37 4.90 -4.89 -7.59
CA VAL A 37 4.26 -5.57 -6.44
C VAL A 37 5.36 -5.89 -5.44
N ILE A 38 5.07 -5.65 -4.16
CA ILE A 38 5.93 -6.07 -3.04
C ILE A 38 5.18 -7.08 -2.19
N GLU A 39 5.88 -8.12 -1.75
CA GLU A 39 5.34 -9.09 -0.80
C GLU A 39 5.45 -8.52 0.62
N LEU A 40 4.37 -8.64 1.39
CA LEU A 40 4.30 -8.28 2.81
C LEU A 40 4.25 -9.50 3.71
N ALA A 41 4.04 -10.67 3.13
CA ALA A 41 4.10 -11.97 3.80
C ALA A 41 5.02 -12.88 3.00
N ASP A 42 5.73 -13.76 3.70
CA ASP A 42 6.62 -14.73 3.07
C ASP A 42 5.79 -15.74 2.26
N PRO A 43 5.94 -15.81 0.93
CA PRO A 43 5.17 -16.71 0.09
C PRO A 43 5.44 -18.19 0.38
N ASP A 44 6.60 -18.52 0.94
CA ASP A 44 7.00 -19.91 1.26
C ASP A 44 6.43 -20.37 2.61
N VAL A 45 5.83 -19.46 3.40
CA VAL A 45 5.20 -19.79 4.67
C VAL A 45 3.69 -19.98 4.50
N ALA A 46 3.21 -21.21 4.70
CA ALA A 46 1.79 -21.53 4.60
C ALA A 46 0.94 -20.62 5.53
N HIS A 47 -0.20 -20.18 5.03
CA HIS A 47 -1.13 -19.27 5.70
C HIS A 47 -0.59 -17.86 6.04
N SER A 48 0.62 -17.49 5.60
CA SER A 48 1.19 -16.17 5.87
C SER A 48 0.34 -15.03 5.30
N ARG A 49 -0.34 -15.24 4.16
CA ARG A 49 -1.23 -14.24 3.56
C ARG A 49 -2.60 -14.15 4.24
N GLN A 50 -3.01 -15.19 4.96
CA GLN A 50 -4.31 -15.28 5.66
C GLN A 50 -4.15 -15.88 7.07
N PRO A 51 -3.41 -15.19 7.97
CA PRO A 51 -3.08 -15.73 9.30
C PRO A 51 -4.29 -15.93 10.21
N TYR A 52 -5.39 -15.23 9.96
CA TYR A 52 -6.63 -15.33 10.74
C TYR A 52 -7.64 -16.33 10.15
N HIS A 53 -7.28 -17.05 9.07
CA HIS A 53 -8.09 -18.14 8.50
C HIS A 53 -7.45 -19.51 8.72
N ALA A 54 -8.29 -20.51 9.05
CA ALA A 54 -7.88 -21.90 9.16
C ALA A 54 -8.10 -22.66 7.83
N GLY A 55 -9.00 -22.16 6.99
CA GLY A 55 -9.39 -22.69 5.68
C GLY A 55 -10.46 -21.82 5.06
N LEU A 56 -11.08 -22.29 3.97
CA LEU A 56 -12.14 -21.57 3.28
C LEU A 56 -13.31 -21.27 4.24
N GLY A 57 -13.58 -19.99 4.45
CA GLY A 57 -14.71 -19.53 5.27
C GLY A 57 -14.58 -19.73 6.77
N THR A 58 -13.48 -20.31 7.27
CA THR A 58 -13.31 -20.63 8.69
C THR A 58 -12.24 -19.75 9.34
N ALA A 59 -12.60 -19.11 10.45
CA ALA A 59 -11.64 -18.33 11.24
C ALA A 59 -10.65 -19.25 11.98
N GLN A 60 -9.40 -18.80 12.10
CA GLN A 60 -8.38 -19.49 12.90
C GLN A 60 -8.63 -19.30 14.39
N THR A 61 -8.68 -20.41 15.14
CA THR A 61 -8.88 -20.41 16.59
C THR A 61 -7.60 -20.66 17.38
N ASP A 62 -6.55 -21.18 16.73
CA ASP A 62 -5.23 -21.38 17.36
C ASP A 62 -4.50 -20.02 17.47
N THR A 63 -4.60 -19.40 18.65
CA THR A 63 -3.99 -18.12 18.94
C THR A 63 -2.46 -18.16 18.91
N ALA A 64 -1.84 -19.28 19.28
CA ALA A 64 -0.38 -19.46 19.21
C ALA A 64 0.10 -19.49 17.77
N LYS A 65 -0.62 -20.15 16.89
CA LYS A 65 -0.36 -20.17 15.44
C LYS A 65 -0.50 -18.78 14.85
N VAL A 66 -1.59 -18.07 15.15
CA VAL A 66 -1.81 -16.69 14.70
C VAL A 66 -0.65 -15.80 15.15
N THR A 67 -0.30 -15.83 16.44
CA THR A 67 0.79 -15.00 16.99
C THR A 67 2.12 -15.27 16.26
N ARG A 68 2.45 -16.53 16.01
CA ARG A 68 3.68 -16.91 15.28
C ARG A 68 3.68 -16.38 13.84
N LEU A 69 2.55 -16.52 13.13
CA LEU A 69 2.40 -16.01 11.75
C LEU A 69 2.51 -14.49 11.71
N VAL A 70 1.81 -13.77 12.60
CA VAL A 70 1.87 -12.30 12.69
C VAL A 70 3.30 -11.82 12.91
N ARG A 71 4.04 -12.39 13.88
CA ARG A 71 5.46 -12.04 14.10
C ARG A 71 6.34 -12.33 12.88
N GLY A 72 6.04 -13.40 12.13
CA GLY A 72 6.70 -13.72 10.86
C GLY A 72 6.46 -12.63 9.81
N ILE A 73 5.21 -12.23 9.64
CA ILE A 73 4.77 -11.18 8.73
C ILE A 73 5.43 -9.84 9.07
N GLU A 74 5.43 -9.43 10.34
CA GLU A 74 6.08 -8.19 10.80
C GLU A 74 7.57 -8.15 10.44
N ARG A 75 8.30 -9.24 10.68
CA ARG A 75 9.73 -9.32 10.33
C ARG A 75 9.96 -9.30 8.83
N PHE A 76 9.15 -10.04 8.07
CA PHE A 76 9.25 -10.11 6.61
C PHE A 76 8.95 -8.76 5.98
N SER A 77 7.80 -8.16 6.31
CA SER A 77 7.38 -6.84 5.81
C SER A 77 8.44 -5.77 6.10
N ARG A 78 8.98 -5.73 7.32
CA ARG A 78 10.01 -4.75 7.69
C ARG A 78 11.24 -4.85 6.79
N ARG A 79 11.70 -6.06 6.47
CA ARG A 79 12.85 -6.26 5.57
C ARG A 79 12.53 -5.82 4.14
N THR A 80 11.36 -6.21 3.62
CA THR A 80 10.92 -5.84 2.26
C THR A 80 10.80 -4.33 2.11
N ILE A 81 10.14 -3.66 3.06
CA ILE A 81 9.93 -2.21 3.04
C ILE A 81 11.26 -1.48 3.14
N LYS A 82 12.11 -1.89 4.08
CA LYS A 82 13.45 -1.28 4.22
C LYS A 82 14.26 -1.42 2.94
N GLY A 83 14.33 -2.61 2.34
CA GLY A 83 15.03 -2.85 1.09
C GLY A 83 14.53 -1.98 -0.06
N LEU A 84 13.18 -1.86 -0.20
CA LEU A 84 12.56 -0.98 -1.19
C LEU A 84 12.96 0.48 -0.99
N LEU A 85 12.91 0.97 0.23
CA LEU A 85 13.26 2.36 0.54
C LEU A 85 14.75 2.65 0.35
N ASP A 86 15.62 1.71 0.71
CA ASP A 86 17.07 1.84 0.51
C ASP A 86 17.39 1.91 -1.00
N GLU A 87 16.75 1.06 -1.82
CA GLU A 87 16.88 1.11 -3.29
C GLU A 87 16.47 2.49 -3.84
N TYR A 88 15.31 2.99 -3.46
CA TYR A 88 14.85 4.28 -3.98
C TYR A 88 15.66 5.47 -3.47
N ARG A 89 16.11 5.45 -2.22
CA ARG A 89 16.94 6.51 -1.64
C ARG A 89 18.31 6.64 -2.28
N ALA A 90 18.79 5.60 -2.93
CA ALA A 90 20.06 5.67 -3.67
C ALA A 90 20.04 6.73 -4.77
N THR A 91 18.88 6.94 -5.42
CA THR A 91 18.74 7.82 -6.59
C THR A 91 17.70 8.94 -6.42
N HIS A 92 16.75 8.80 -5.48
CA HIS A 92 15.64 9.71 -5.30
C HIS A 92 15.56 10.28 -3.87
N ARG A 93 14.95 11.46 -3.75
CA ARG A 93 14.58 12.02 -2.44
C ARG A 93 13.13 11.69 -2.15
N LEU A 94 12.90 10.75 -1.24
CA LEU A 94 11.55 10.40 -0.79
C LEU A 94 11.02 11.44 0.19
N ARG A 95 9.78 11.93 -0.02
CA ARG A 95 9.11 12.94 0.82
C ARG A 95 8.08 12.34 1.75
N SER A 96 7.21 11.52 1.20
CA SER A 96 6.03 11.00 1.88
C SER A 96 5.51 9.76 1.17
N ALA A 97 4.63 9.03 1.83
CA ALA A 97 3.90 7.93 1.26
C ALA A 97 2.40 8.01 1.55
N ALA A 98 1.60 7.42 0.69
CA ALA A 98 0.19 7.15 0.95
C ALA A 98 -0.08 5.65 0.91
N VAL A 99 -0.85 5.16 1.89
CA VAL A 99 -1.28 3.76 1.97
C VAL A 99 -2.79 3.71 1.77
N VAL A 100 -3.22 3.03 0.72
CA VAL A 100 -4.64 2.88 0.39
C VAL A 100 -5.17 1.58 0.97
N ALA A 101 -6.18 1.70 1.82
CA ALA A 101 -6.89 0.61 2.46
C ALA A 101 -8.32 0.45 1.91
N SER A 102 -8.84 -0.77 1.86
CA SER A 102 -10.25 -1.02 1.49
C SER A 102 -11.21 -0.61 2.60
N SER A 103 -10.81 -0.78 3.86
CA SER A 103 -11.62 -0.45 5.04
C SER A 103 -10.73 -0.03 6.21
N LEU A 104 -11.28 0.80 7.09
CA LEU A 104 -10.71 1.16 8.39
C LEU A 104 -11.56 0.64 9.55
N THR A 105 -12.52 -0.23 9.28
CA THR A 105 -13.39 -0.83 10.30
C THR A 105 -12.55 -1.58 11.34
N ASP A 106 -12.86 -1.37 12.61
CA ASP A 106 -12.23 -2.15 13.68
C ASP A 106 -12.76 -3.60 13.64
N PRO A 107 -11.89 -4.61 13.50
CA PRO A 107 -12.32 -6.00 13.54
C PRO A 107 -13.12 -6.38 14.78
N ALA A 108 -12.84 -5.76 15.93
CA ALA A 108 -13.54 -6.04 17.18
C ALA A 108 -15.04 -5.70 17.11
N SER A 109 -15.43 -4.76 16.25
CA SER A 109 -16.84 -4.37 16.06
C SER A 109 -17.64 -5.34 15.19
N ILE A 110 -16.99 -6.34 14.57
CA ILE A 110 -17.61 -7.26 13.62
C ILE A 110 -18.02 -8.55 14.33
N ALA A 111 -19.34 -8.82 14.38
CA ALA A 111 -19.88 -10.01 15.05
C ALA A 111 -19.54 -11.31 14.32
N ASN A 112 -19.65 -11.32 12.97
CA ASN A 112 -19.37 -12.50 12.14
C ASN A 112 -17.87 -12.82 12.17
N GLN A 113 -17.50 -14.04 12.61
CA GLN A 113 -16.10 -14.44 12.80
C GLN A 113 -15.30 -14.46 11.49
N HIS A 114 -15.89 -14.91 10.39
CA HIS A 114 -15.23 -14.93 9.08
C HIS A 114 -14.96 -13.52 8.56
N MET A 115 -15.95 -12.63 8.64
CA MET A 115 -15.77 -11.22 8.27
C MET A 115 -14.77 -10.51 9.19
N ARG A 116 -14.75 -10.85 10.47
CA ARG A 116 -13.75 -10.35 11.43
C ARG A 116 -12.35 -10.80 11.06
N ALA A 117 -12.15 -12.04 10.63
CA ALA A 117 -10.86 -12.55 10.17
C ALA A 117 -10.34 -11.74 8.95
N HIS A 118 -11.19 -11.48 7.95
CA HIS A 118 -10.83 -10.63 6.81
C HIS A 118 -10.48 -9.19 7.22
N ALA A 119 -11.25 -8.61 8.13
CA ALA A 119 -10.96 -7.26 8.64
C ALA A 119 -9.64 -7.22 9.43
N SER A 120 -9.33 -8.29 10.20
CA SER A 120 -8.08 -8.44 10.94
C SER A 120 -6.88 -8.52 9.99
N GLU A 121 -6.98 -9.25 8.89
CA GLU A 121 -5.95 -9.30 7.85
C GLU A 121 -5.74 -7.96 7.19
N GLY A 122 -6.82 -7.29 6.80
CA GLY A 122 -6.75 -5.94 6.24
C GLY A 122 -6.08 -4.94 7.17
N ARG A 123 -6.40 -5.00 8.49
CA ARG A 123 -5.75 -4.20 9.52
C ARG A 123 -4.27 -4.55 9.66
N LEU A 124 -3.93 -5.84 9.76
CA LEU A 124 -2.55 -6.31 9.93
C LEU A 124 -1.66 -5.79 8.80
N PHE A 125 -2.01 -6.08 7.53
CA PHE A 125 -1.16 -5.72 6.40
C PHE A 125 -1.06 -4.21 6.19
N ARG A 126 -2.11 -3.44 6.50
CA ARG A 126 -2.02 -1.99 6.56
C ARG A 126 -1.06 -1.53 7.65
N THR A 127 -1.18 -2.07 8.87
CA THR A 127 -0.35 -1.67 10.01
C THR A 127 1.12 -1.96 9.77
N VAL A 128 1.49 -3.17 9.32
CA VAL A 128 2.90 -3.51 9.07
C VAL A 128 3.52 -2.66 7.96
N LEU A 129 2.72 -2.23 6.98
CA LEU A 129 3.19 -1.33 5.92
C LEU A 129 3.39 0.10 6.45
N VAL A 130 2.43 0.64 7.19
CA VAL A 130 2.53 1.98 7.80
C VAL A 130 3.71 2.03 8.77
N ASP A 131 3.78 1.10 9.72
CA ASP A 131 4.86 1.05 10.71
C ASP A 131 6.24 0.87 10.05
N GLY A 132 6.32 0.04 9.00
CA GLY A 132 7.56 -0.16 8.25
C GLY A 132 8.05 1.11 7.55
N LEU A 133 7.14 1.92 7.02
CA LEU A 133 7.45 3.20 6.39
C LEU A 133 7.82 4.27 7.44
N GLU A 134 7.05 4.40 8.52
CA GLU A 134 7.29 5.37 9.59
C GLU A 134 8.58 5.07 10.35
N ASN A 135 8.90 3.81 10.61
CA ASN A 135 10.19 3.39 11.19
C ASN A 135 11.40 3.68 10.29
N CYS A 136 11.16 4.03 9.03
CA CYS A 136 12.16 4.51 8.09
C CYS A 136 12.04 6.02 7.80
N ASP A 137 11.45 6.80 8.71
CA ASP A 137 11.30 8.26 8.62
C ASP A 137 10.52 8.73 7.37
N ILE A 138 9.58 7.94 6.88
CA ILE A 138 8.64 8.33 5.83
C ILE A 138 7.32 8.74 6.46
N ARG A 139 6.90 9.98 6.25
CA ARG A 139 5.57 10.45 6.65
C ARG A 139 4.50 9.75 5.84
N VAL A 140 3.54 9.09 6.51
CA VAL A 140 2.49 8.30 5.87
C VAL A 140 1.11 8.94 6.02
N ARG A 141 0.33 8.89 4.95
CA ARG A 141 -1.11 9.19 4.96
C ARG A 141 -1.88 7.93 4.57
N VAL A 142 -2.81 7.50 5.43
CA VAL A 142 -3.76 6.42 5.09
C VAL A 142 -4.99 7.01 4.43
N VAL A 143 -5.44 6.40 3.33
CA VAL A 143 -6.59 6.84 2.51
C VAL A 143 -7.49 5.65 2.22
N LEU A 144 -8.81 5.85 2.26
CA LEU A 144 -9.76 4.82 1.81
C LEU A 144 -9.81 4.75 0.28
N GLU A 145 -9.84 3.53 -0.26
CA GLU A 145 -9.86 3.30 -1.71
C GLU A 145 -11.00 4.06 -2.42
N ARG A 146 -12.20 4.06 -1.82
CA ARG A 146 -13.37 4.76 -2.36
C ARG A 146 -13.21 6.28 -2.44
N GLU A 147 -12.29 6.85 -1.66
CA GLU A 147 -12.10 8.31 -1.53
C GLU A 147 -10.94 8.84 -2.37
N VAL A 148 -10.04 7.95 -2.84
CA VAL A 148 -8.78 8.34 -3.50
C VAL A 148 -8.98 9.31 -4.65
N TYR A 149 -9.87 9.01 -5.59
CA TYR A 149 -10.09 9.85 -6.77
C TYR A 149 -10.86 11.12 -6.47
N GLU A 150 -11.72 11.11 -5.46
CA GLU A 150 -12.41 12.31 -4.97
C GLU A 150 -11.39 13.28 -4.34
N LEU A 151 -10.55 12.78 -3.45
CA LEU A 151 -9.51 13.55 -2.79
C LEU A 151 -8.50 14.10 -3.80
N LEU A 152 -8.06 13.28 -4.75
CA LEU A 152 -7.16 13.72 -5.81
C LEU A 152 -7.81 14.77 -6.71
N GLY A 153 -9.07 14.56 -7.09
CA GLY A 153 -9.84 15.53 -7.86
C GLY A 153 -9.93 16.89 -7.16
N LYS A 154 -10.24 16.90 -5.86
CA LYS A 154 -10.25 18.13 -5.04
C LYS A 154 -8.88 18.82 -5.04
N ALA A 155 -7.78 18.07 -4.83
CA ALA A 155 -6.42 18.60 -4.82
C ALA A 155 -6.02 19.21 -6.17
N LEU A 156 -6.44 18.63 -7.28
CA LEU A 156 -6.13 19.07 -8.64
C LEU A 156 -7.17 20.04 -9.23
N ARG A 157 -8.25 20.35 -8.51
CA ARG A 157 -9.41 21.14 -8.99
C ARG A 157 -10.06 20.53 -10.23
N LEU A 158 -10.23 19.18 -10.21
CA LEU A 158 -10.81 18.37 -11.26
C LEU A 158 -12.00 17.56 -10.73
N ARG A 159 -12.86 17.11 -11.61
CA ARG A 159 -13.86 16.08 -11.27
C ARG A 159 -13.15 14.74 -10.98
N PRO A 160 -13.70 13.87 -10.13
CA PRO A 160 -13.10 12.55 -9.83
C PRO A 160 -12.84 11.70 -11.08
N SER A 161 -13.73 11.77 -12.07
CA SER A 161 -13.58 11.07 -13.36
C SER A 161 -12.37 11.58 -14.17
N GLU A 162 -12.15 12.89 -14.18
CA GLU A 162 -11.00 13.52 -14.86
C GLU A 162 -9.68 13.16 -14.16
N ALA A 163 -9.67 13.18 -12.82
CA ALA A 163 -8.51 12.72 -12.04
C ALA A 163 -8.19 11.25 -12.35
N LYS A 164 -9.21 10.38 -12.45
CA LYS A 164 -9.05 8.97 -12.83
C LYS A 164 -8.47 8.80 -14.23
N HIS A 165 -8.91 9.58 -15.21
CA HIS A 165 -8.36 9.56 -16.56
C HIS A 165 -6.89 10.02 -16.59
N LYS A 166 -6.55 11.10 -15.86
CA LYS A 166 -5.16 11.56 -15.75
C LYS A 166 -4.24 10.49 -15.15
N VAL A 167 -4.69 9.81 -14.09
CA VAL A 167 -3.93 8.70 -13.49
C VAL A 167 -3.80 7.52 -14.46
N ALA A 168 -4.83 7.21 -15.25
CA ALA A 168 -4.75 6.16 -16.25
C ALA A 168 -3.67 6.47 -17.31
N ALA A 169 -3.60 7.72 -17.75
CA ALA A 169 -2.61 8.18 -18.73
C ALA A 169 -1.16 8.15 -18.21
N LEU A 170 -0.91 8.28 -16.90
CA LEU A 170 0.44 8.17 -16.34
C LEU A 170 1.12 6.83 -16.63
N GLY A 171 0.36 5.79 -16.84
CA GLY A 171 0.87 4.43 -17.01
C GLY A 171 0.94 3.95 -18.46
N GLU A 172 0.81 4.81 -19.46
CA GLU A 172 0.85 4.41 -20.87
C GLU A 172 2.15 3.70 -21.26
N SER A 173 3.26 4.04 -20.58
CA SER A 173 4.56 3.38 -20.76
C SER A 173 4.87 2.30 -19.72
N VAL A 174 3.95 2.00 -18.80
CA VAL A 174 4.18 1.06 -17.68
C VAL A 174 3.65 -0.33 -18.04
N ALA A 175 4.50 -1.35 -18.01
CA ALA A 175 4.19 -2.71 -18.47
C ALA A 175 3.00 -3.38 -17.75
N ARG A 176 2.69 -3.01 -16.50
CA ARG A 176 1.58 -3.56 -15.71
C ARG A 176 0.84 -2.42 -15.01
N TRP A 177 -0.10 -1.77 -15.72
CA TRP A 177 -0.89 -0.66 -15.18
C TRP A 177 -2.33 -1.10 -14.89
N ARG A 178 -2.48 -1.91 -13.83
CA ARG A 178 -3.76 -2.47 -13.39
C ARG A 178 -4.46 -1.53 -12.39
N ALA A 179 -5.63 -1.94 -11.90
CA ALA A 179 -6.43 -1.16 -10.97
C ALA A 179 -5.66 -0.79 -9.69
N GLU A 180 -4.92 -1.73 -9.13
CA GLU A 180 -4.14 -1.54 -7.90
C GLU A 180 -3.02 -0.50 -8.08
N GLN A 181 -2.29 -0.55 -9.21
CA GLN A 181 -1.25 0.42 -9.52
C GLN A 181 -1.82 1.81 -9.76
N LYS A 182 -2.97 1.91 -10.45
CA LYS A 182 -3.65 3.20 -10.68
C LYS A 182 -4.08 3.84 -9.36
N VAL A 183 -4.66 3.05 -8.45
CA VAL A 183 -5.06 3.52 -7.11
C VAL A 183 -3.85 3.94 -6.28
N ALA A 184 -2.76 3.16 -6.30
CA ALA A 184 -1.52 3.50 -5.64
C ALA A 184 -0.91 4.80 -6.20
N ALA A 185 -0.87 4.97 -7.52
CA ALA A 185 -0.37 6.19 -8.18
C ALA A 185 -1.21 7.42 -7.85
N ALA A 186 -2.54 7.29 -7.83
CA ALA A 186 -3.44 8.36 -7.42
C ALA A 186 -3.16 8.83 -5.99
N ALA A 187 -2.91 7.88 -5.09
CA ALA A 187 -2.56 8.18 -3.70
C ALA A 187 -1.16 8.79 -3.56
N ALA A 188 -0.17 8.32 -4.33
CA ALA A 188 1.16 8.93 -4.39
C ALA A 188 1.08 10.39 -4.87
N TRP A 189 0.26 10.66 -5.89
CA TRP A 189 0.05 12.01 -6.40
C TRP A 189 -0.60 12.94 -5.37
N LEU A 190 -1.53 12.42 -4.58
CA LEU A 190 -2.25 13.17 -3.55
C LEU A 190 -1.33 13.72 -2.43
N VAL A 191 -0.20 13.07 -2.16
CA VAL A 191 0.71 13.42 -1.06
C VAL A 191 2.01 14.09 -1.51
N GLY A 192 2.06 14.48 -2.79
CA GLY A 192 3.18 15.16 -3.42
C GLY A 192 3.20 16.67 -3.38
#